data_9c6e9c0e5f7c1c994a90837116f99a2a
#
_entry.id   9c6e9c0e5f7c1c994a90837116f99a2a
#
_cell.length_a   1.000
_cell.length_b   1.000
_cell.length_c   1.000
_cell.angle_alpha   90.00
_cell.angle_beta   90.00
_cell.angle_gamma   90.00
#
_symmetry.space_group_name_H-M   'P 1'
#
loop_
_entity.id
_entity.type
_entity.pdbx_description
1 polymer ?
#
loop_
_entity_poly.entity_id
_entity_poly.type
_entity_poly.pdbx_seq_one_letter_code
_entity_poly.pdbx_strand_id
1 'polypeptide(L)'
;MLTNGSSDDVSLPAKIGAWLFALWGVLHVWVGAEGVRQYLTGGTSGLWNMLIGGSAVPRAAFVHATDPVTLFAQGQLILNFCVDVGGYGVLGFFVAWLIFKRASWIGYLLGLIVIGICDLTFLFAMVVSGVIELNAGTVGGPVLWFLAVVVTPFGLPTWRRA
;
A
#
# COMPACT_ATOMS: atom_id res chain seq x y z
N MET A 1 47.60 -10.69 -9.12
CA MET A 1 46.76 -11.38 -8.12
C MET A 1 45.47 -10.55 -8.02
N LEU A 2 44.48 -10.88 -8.85
CA LEU A 2 43.19 -10.18 -8.86
C LEU A 2 42.37 -10.71 -7.68
N THR A 3 42.20 -9.90 -6.64
CA THR A 3 41.26 -10.21 -5.55
C THR A 3 39.88 -10.23 -6.16
N ASN A 4 39.27 -11.38 -6.29
CA ASN A 4 37.84 -11.54 -6.53
C ASN A 4 37.11 -10.75 -5.44
N GLY A 5 36.63 -9.56 -5.79
CA GLY A 5 35.66 -8.85 -4.96
C GLY A 5 34.45 -9.76 -4.80
N SER A 6 34.23 -10.24 -3.60
CA SER A 6 33.01 -10.93 -3.21
C SER A 6 31.83 -10.09 -3.67
N SER A 7 30.91 -10.68 -4.38
CA SER A 7 29.60 -10.10 -4.67
C SER A 7 29.05 -9.52 -3.36
N ASP A 8 28.97 -8.20 -3.28
CA ASP A 8 28.52 -7.49 -2.09
C ASP A 8 27.14 -8.01 -1.71
N ASP A 9 27.11 -8.86 -0.72
CA ASP A 9 25.86 -9.45 -0.24
C ASP A 9 25.05 -8.34 0.41
N VAL A 10 23.84 -8.10 -0.10
CA VAL A 10 22.95 -7.06 0.42
C VAL A 10 22.76 -7.27 1.92
N SER A 11 22.95 -6.24 2.72
CA SER A 11 22.93 -6.30 4.18
C SER A 11 21.58 -6.77 4.74
N LEU A 12 21.60 -7.34 5.94
CA LEU A 12 20.39 -7.84 6.58
C LEU A 12 19.29 -6.76 6.77
N PRO A 13 19.59 -5.52 7.23
CA PRO A 13 18.54 -4.49 7.33
C PRO A 13 17.88 -4.16 6.00
N ALA A 14 18.63 -4.08 4.90
CA ALA A 14 18.05 -3.86 3.57
C ALA A 14 17.17 -5.04 3.13
N LYS A 15 17.58 -6.28 3.41
CA LYS A 15 16.75 -7.48 3.14
C LYS A 15 15.45 -7.45 3.95
N ILE A 16 15.51 -7.09 5.25
CA ILE A 16 14.31 -6.95 6.10
C ILE A 16 13.39 -5.87 5.53
N GLY A 17 13.91 -4.68 5.21
CA GLY A 17 13.12 -3.61 4.62
C GLY A 17 12.46 -4.01 3.29
N ALA A 18 13.19 -4.73 2.43
CA ALA A 18 12.64 -5.27 1.18
C ALA A 18 11.47 -6.24 1.44
N TRP A 19 11.59 -7.13 2.43
CA TRP A 19 10.49 -8.03 2.81
C TRP A 19 9.27 -7.27 3.34
N LEU A 20 9.46 -6.21 4.13
CA LEU A 20 8.38 -5.37 4.62
C LEU A 20 7.64 -4.67 3.45
N PHE A 21 8.36 -4.14 2.46
CA PHE A 21 7.75 -3.60 1.23
C PHE A 21 7.04 -4.69 0.41
N ALA A 22 7.57 -5.90 0.36
CA ALA A 22 6.90 -7.01 -0.33
C ALA A 22 5.59 -7.40 0.37
N LEU A 23 5.58 -7.51 1.70
CA LEU A 23 4.38 -7.78 2.48
C LEU A 23 3.35 -6.67 2.33
N TRP A 24 3.79 -5.41 2.35
CA TRP A 24 2.97 -4.26 2.02
C TRP A 24 2.33 -4.41 0.63
N GLY A 25 3.11 -4.81 -0.37
CA GLY A 25 2.63 -5.08 -1.73
C GLY A 25 1.57 -6.17 -1.79
N VAL A 26 1.77 -7.29 -1.05
CA VAL A 26 0.76 -8.37 -0.95
C VAL A 26 -0.56 -7.85 -0.42
N LEU A 27 -0.54 -7.06 0.67
CA LEU A 27 -1.75 -6.50 1.26
C LEU A 27 -2.51 -5.63 0.26
N HIS A 28 -1.80 -4.76 -0.47
CA HIS A 28 -2.42 -3.81 -1.40
C HIS A 28 -2.96 -4.49 -2.66
N VAL A 29 -2.26 -5.49 -3.21
CA VAL A 29 -2.79 -6.32 -4.29
C VAL A 29 -4.05 -7.06 -3.82
N TRP A 30 -4.03 -7.60 -2.59
CA TRP A 30 -5.21 -8.27 -2.03
C TRP A 30 -6.39 -7.31 -1.85
N VAL A 31 -6.17 -6.10 -1.33
CA VAL A 31 -7.21 -5.06 -1.18
C VAL A 31 -7.79 -4.68 -2.54
N GLY A 32 -6.94 -4.48 -3.55
CA GLY A 32 -7.38 -4.18 -4.92
C GLY A 32 -8.23 -5.30 -5.53
N ALA A 33 -7.78 -6.54 -5.40
CA ALA A 33 -8.51 -7.72 -5.86
C ALA A 33 -9.85 -7.90 -5.13
N GLU A 34 -9.87 -7.67 -3.81
CA GLU A 34 -11.09 -7.72 -3.01
C GLU A 34 -12.09 -6.64 -3.44
N GLY A 35 -11.62 -5.41 -3.72
CA GLY A 35 -12.47 -4.36 -4.27
C GLY A 35 -13.12 -4.76 -5.59
N VAL A 36 -12.35 -5.32 -6.53
CA VAL A 36 -12.91 -5.84 -7.78
C VAL A 36 -13.96 -6.93 -7.51
N ARG A 37 -13.65 -7.88 -6.62
CA ARG A 37 -14.58 -8.93 -6.23
C ARG A 37 -15.87 -8.36 -5.65
N GLN A 38 -15.80 -7.39 -4.74
CA GLN A 38 -16.97 -6.74 -4.14
C GLN A 38 -17.81 -6.04 -5.19
N TYR A 39 -17.19 -5.37 -6.16
CA TYR A 39 -17.91 -4.75 -7.27
C TYR A 39 -18.66 -5.79 -8.12
N LEU A 40 -18.01 -6.89 -8.49
CA LEU A 40 -18.61 -7.93 -9.33
C LEU A 40 -19.76 -8.69 -8.64
N THR A 41 -19.73 -8.81 -7.31
CA THR A 41 -20.73 -9.56 -6.55
C THR A 41 -21.83 -8.72 -5.93
N GLY A 42 -21.52 -7.49 -5.52
CA GLY A 42 -22.41 -6.60 -4.78
C GLY A 42 -22.58 -5.19 -5.38
N GLY A 43 -21.98 -4.94 -6.54
CA GLY A 43 -22.02 -3.63 -7.20
C GLY A 43 -21.45 -2.52 -6.32
N THR A 44 -21.94 -1.31 -6.49
CA THR A 44 -21.52 -0.13 -5.73
C THR A 44 -21.74 -0.28 -4.23
N SER A 45 -22.82 -0.95 -3.80
CA SER A 45 -23.09 -1.20 -2.38
C SER A 45 -22.05 -2.12 -1.74
N GLY A 46 -21.56 -3.15 -2.46
CA GLY A 46 -20.48 -4.02 -2.02
C GLY A 46 -19.19 -3.23 -1.78
N LEU A 47 -18.84 -2.34 -2.70
CA LEU A 47 -17.68 -1.47 -2.56
C LEU A 47 -17.77 -0.54 -1.34
N TRP A 48 -18.93 0.11 -1.14
CA TRP A 48 -19.14 0.96 0.03
C TRP A 48 -18.95 0.19 1.34
N ASN A 49 -19.51 -1.02 1.45
CA ASN A 49 -19.38 -1.84 2.67
C ASN A 49 -17.92 -2.12 3.05
N MET A 50 -17.01 -2.12 2.08
CA MET A 50 -15.58 -2.28 2.33
C MET A 50 -14.92 -0.99 2.85
N LEU A 51 -15.44 0.20 2.44
CA LEU A 51 -14.77 1.49 2.65
C LEU A 51 -15.39 2.36 3.74
N ILE A 52 -16.46 1.92 4.40
CA ILE A 52 -17.13 2.64 5.49
C ILE A 52 -17.12 1.83 6.78
N GLY A 53 -17.67 2.40 7.84
CA GLY A 53 -17.83 1.73 9.14
C GLY A 53 -17.02 2.40 10.25
N GLY A 54 -16.34 3.50 9.94
CA GLY A 54 -15.66 4.32 10.93
C GLY A 54 -16.63 5.15 11.78
N SER A 55 -16.10 5.87 12.76
CA SER A 55 -16.89 6.65 13.73
C SER A 55 -17.68 7.78 13.09
N ALA A 56 -17.17 8.39 12.02
CA ALA A 56 -17.85 9.47 11.29
C ALA A 56 -18.85 8.96 10.25
N VAL A 57 -18.67 7.73 9.74
CA VAL A 57 -19.53 7.11 8.72
C VAL A 57 -19.91 5.68 9.15
N PRO A 58 -20.72 5.52 10.22
CA PRO A 58 -21.17 4.20 10.65
C PRO A 58 -22.01 3.51 9.56
N ARG A 59 -21.80 2.19 9.35
CA ARG A 59 -22.53 1.43 8.32
C ARG A 59 -24.05 1.55 8.47
N ALA A 60 -24.58 1.58 9.69
CA ALA A 60 -26.01 1.69 9.97
C ALA A 60 -26.61 3.06 9.62
N ALA A 61 -25.80 4.10 9.55
CA ALA A 61 -26.25 5.47 9.22
C ALA A 61 -25.96 5.85 7.76
N PHE A 62 -25.21 5.01 7.02
CA PHE A 62 -24.83 5.31 5.63
C PHE A 62 -26.04 5.09 4.70
N VAL A 63 -26.40 6.14 3.97
CA VAL A 63 -27.50 6.10 2.99
C VAL A 63 -26.91 5.89 1.59
N HIS A 64 -27.21 4.74 1.00
CA HIS A 64 -26.83 4.44 -0.38
C HIS A 64 -27.63 5.28 -1.36
N ALA A 65 -27.00 5.77 -2.42
CA ALA A 65 -27.70 6.39 -3.54
C ALA A 65 -28.66 5.37 -4.18
N THR A 66 -29.79 5.86 -4.66
CA THR A 66 -30.82 5.02 -5.30
C THR A 66 -30.97 5.32 -6.79
N ASP A 67 -30.51 6.49 -7.25
CA ASP A 67 -30.58 6.81 -8.67
C ASP A 67 -29.44 6.11 -9.45
N PRO A 68 -29.76 5.58 -10.66
CA PRO A 68 -28.81 4.77 -11.43
C PRO A 68 -27.54 5.52 -11.85
N VAL A 69 -27.63 6.81 -12.11
CA VAL A 69 -26.48 7.62 -12.60
C VAL A 69 -25.47 7.81 -11.47
N THR A 70 -25.94 8.19 -10.27
CA THR A 70 -25.09 8.34 -9.08
C THR A 70 -24.48 7.02 -8.67
N LEU A 71 -25.26 5.93 -8.66
CA LEU A 71 -24.74 4.58 -8.35
C LEU A 71 -23.63 4.18 -9.31
N PHE A 72 -23.83 4.38 -10.60
CA PHE A 72 -22.81 4.06 -11.60
C PHE A 72 -21.55 4.89 -11.38
N ALA A 73 -21.69 6.22 -11.24
CA ALA A 73 -20.54 7.11 -11.06
C ALA A 73 -19.76 6.78 -9.79
N GLN A 74 -20.42 6.58 -8.66
CA GLN A 74 -19.78 6.17 -7.40
C GLN A 74 -19.07 4.82 -7.54
N GLY A 75 -19.73 3.85 -8.17
CA GLY A 75 -19.14 2.53 -8.42
C GLY A 75 -17.84 2.61 -9.21
N GLN A 76 -17.81 3.41 -10.30
CA GLN A 76 -16.62 3.59 -11.12
C GLN A 76 -15.47 4.28 -10.35
N LEU A 77 -15.79 5.33 -9.58
CA LEU A 77 -14.78 6.04 -8.76
C LEU A 77 -14.15 5.13 -7.72
N ILE A 78 -14.96 4.35 -7.00
CA ILE A 78 -14.44 3.45 -5.96
C ILE A 78 -13.70 2.28 -6.60
N LEU A 79 -14.20 1.73 -7.71
CA LEU A 79 -13.50 0.66 -8.42
C LEU A 79 -12.13 1.13 -8.92
N ASN A 80 -12.05 2.34 -9.50
CA ASN A 80 -10.78 2.95 -9.89
C ASN A 80 -9.83 3.04 -8.68
N PHE A 81 -10.29 3.56 -7.54
CA PHE A 81 -9.50 3.59 -6.31
C PHE A 81 -8.97 2.21 -5.92
N CYS A 82 -9.81 1.17 -5.96
CA CYS A 82 -9.38 -0.19 -5.62
C CYS A 82 -8.31 -0.73 -6.60
N VAL A 83 -8.47 -0.48 -7.89
CA VAL A 83 -7.51 -0.88 -8.92
C VAL A 83 -6.18 -0.15 -8.74
N ASP A 84 -6.22 1.16 -8.45
CA ASP A 84 -5.03 1.97 -8.17
C ASP A 84 -4.27 1.43 -6.93
N VAL A 85 -5.00 1.10 -5.86
CA VAL A 85 -4.42 0.47 -4.65
C VAL A 85 -3.72 -0.84 -5.00
N GLY A 86 -4.33 -1.69 -5.83
CA GLY A 86 -3.70 -2.91 -6.35
C GLY A 86 -2.44 -2.62 -7.18
N GLY A 87 -2.47 -1.59 -8.02
CA GLY A 87 -1.33 -1.12 -8.81
C GLY A 87 -0.16 -0.65 -7.93
N TYR A 88 -0.45 0.09 -6.86
CA TYR A 88 0.57 0.45 -5.87
C TYR A 88 1.17 -0.78 -5.18
N GLY A 89 0.36 -1.82 -4.94
CA GLY A 89 0.87 -3.10 -4.44
C GLY A 89 1.92 -3.73 -5.36
N VAL A 90 1.70 -3.67 -6.69
CA VAL A 90 2.69 -4.11 -7.69
C VAL A 90 3.96 -3.26 -7.63
N LEU A 91 3.83 -1.93 -7.47
CA LEU A 91 4.97 -1.05 -7.24
C LEU A 91 5.75 -1.45 -5.99
N GLY A 92 5.08 -1.85 -4.91
CA GLY A 92 5.70 -2.36 -3.69
C GLY A 92 6.62 -3.55 -3.94
N PHE A 93 6.23 -4.50 -4.79
CA PHE A 93 7.10 -5.61 -5.20
C PHE A 93 8.32 -5.15 -6.00
N PHE A 94 8.15 -4.16 -6.89
CA PHE A 94 9.26 -3.60 -7.65
C PHE A 94 10.26 -2.88 -6.74
N VAL A 95 9.78 -2.09 -5.78
CA VAL A 95 10.59 -1.45 -4.74
C VAL A 95 11.35 -2.51 -3.92
N ALA A 96 10.65 -3.54 -3.46
CA ALA A 96 11.24 -4.64 -2.71
C ALA A 96 12.35 -5.34 -3.51
N TRP A 97 12.13 -5.61 -4.78
CA TRP A 97 13.11 -6.22 -5.68
C TRP A 97 14.36 -5.34 -5.85
N LEU A 98 14.19 -4.03 -6.08
CA LEU A 98 15.32 -3.09 -6.21
C LEU A 98 16.17 -3.06 -4.94
N ILE A 99 15.54 -3.02 -3.76
CA ILE A 99 16.26 -3.01 -2.48
C ILE A 99 16.93 -4.37 -2.24
N PHE A 100 16.20 -5.47 -2.43
CA PHE A 100 16.68 -6.82 -2.14
C PHE A 100 17.86 -7.26 -3.02
N LYS A 101 17.84 -6.87 -4.32
CA LYS A 101 18.87 -7.27 -5.29
C LYS A 101 20.00 -6.28 -5.43
N ARG A 102 19.77 -5.01 -5.18
CA ARG A 102 20.71 -3.93 -5.53
C ARG A 102 21.03 -2.98 -4.38
N ALA A 103 20.46 -3.18 -3.19
CA ALA A 103 20.52 -2.21 -2.08
C ALA A 103 20.28 -0.76 -2.57
N SER A 104 19.25 -0.58 -3.42
CA SER A 104 19.05 0.61 -4.23
C SER A 104 18.43 1.76 -3.45
N TRP A 105 19.11 2.91 -3.42
CA TRP A 105 18.55 4.16 -2.93
C TRP A 105 17.33 4.64 -3.74
N ILE A 106 17.32 4.38 -5.05
CA ILE A 106 16.16 4.72 -5.90
C ILE A 106 14.95 3.89 -5.46
N GLY A 107 15.14 2.58 -5.23
CA GLY A 107 14.07 1.73 -4.69
C GLY A 107 13.57 2.24 -3.34
N TYR A 108 14.48 2.62 -2.43
CA TYR A 108 14.10 3.18 -1.13
C TYR A 108 13.32 4.51 -1.27
N LEU A 109 13.78 5.44 -2.10
CA LEU A 109 13.11 6.73 -2.31
C LEU A 109 11.73 6.57 -2.95
N LEU A 110 11.56 5.64 -3.89
CA LEU A 110 10.23 5.29 -4.42
C LEU A 110 9.32 4.76 -3.31
N GLY A 111 9.81 3.87 -2.46
CA GLY A 111 9.08 3.36 -1.30
C GLY A 111 8.75 4.45 -0.28
N LEU A 112 9.71 5.32 0.03
CA LEU A 112 9.52 6.42 0.97
C LEU A 112 8.49 7.44 0.47
N ILE A 113 8.61 7.89 -0.78
CA ILE A 113 7.84 9.02 -1.31
C ILE A 113 6.52 8.55 -1.91
N VAL A 114 6.56 7.67 -2.90
CA VAL A 114 5.34 7.31 -3.66
C VAL A 114 4.41 6.45 -2.81
N ILE A 115 4.94 5.40 -2.20
CA ILE A 115 4.16 4.54 -1.29
C ILE A 115 3.74 5.33 -0.05
N GLY A 116 4.65 6.16 0.50
CA GLY A 116 4.37 6.98 1.68
C GLY A 116 3.24 7.98 1.46
N ILE A 117 3.18 8.64 0.32
CA ILE A 117 2.05 9.54 -0.02
C ILE A 117 0.74 8.76 -0.03
N CYS A 118 0.72 7.57 -0.66
CA CYS A 118 -0.46 6.73 -0.74
C CYS A 118 -0.96 6.32 0.65
N ASP A 119 -0.06 5.77 1.49
CA ASP A 119 -0.39 5.29 2.84
C ASP A 119 -0.80 6.43 3.79
N LEU A 120 -0.08 7.54 3.78
CA LEU A 120 -0.39 8.67 4.66
C LEU A 120 -1.71 9.33 4.24
N THR A 121 -1.96 9.47 2.94
CA THR A 121 -3.24 9.98 2.46
C THR A 121 -4.39 9.07 2.90
N PHE A 122 -4.26 7.76 2.71
CA PHE A 122 -5.25 6.80 3.17
C PHE A 122 -5.45 6.87 4.70
N LEU A 123 -4.35 6.86 5.47
CA LEU A 123 -4.40 6.92 6.93
C LEU A 123 -5.16 8.16 7.42
N PHE A 124 -4.82 9.34 6.92
CA PHE A 124 -5.43 10.59 7.41
C PHE A 124 -6.82 10.83 6.82
N ALA A 125 -7.00 10.63 5.52
CA ALA A 125 -8.27 10.91 4.85
C ALA A 125 -9.35 9.87 5.10
N MET A 126 -8.98 8.62 5.37
CA MET A 126 -9.95 7.55 5.52
C MET A 126 -10.03 7.01 6.96
N VAL A 127 -8.90 6.73 7.60
CA VAL A 127 -8.90 6.09 8.93
C VAL A 127 -9.03 7.13 10.04
N VAL A 128 -8.13 8.12 10.09
CA VAL A 128 -8.14 9.14 11.15
C VAL A 128 -9.38 10.04 11.06
N SER A 129 -9.86 10.32 9.85
CA SER A 129 -11.12 11.04 9.64
C SER A 129 -12.37 10.28 10.12
N GLY A 130 -12.24 8.98 10.41
CA GLY A 130 -13.34 8.14 10.86
C GLY A 130 -14.29 7.68 9.74
N VAL A 131 -13.87 7.73 8.47
CA VAL A 131 -14.65 7.18 7.35
C VAL A 131 -14.61 5.67 7.38
N ILE A 132 -13.41 5.09 7.44
CA ILE A 132 -13.22 3.64 7.51
C ILE A 132 -12.93 3.19 8.95
N GLU A 133 -13.32 1.97 9.26
CA GLU A 133 -13.11 1.40 10.58
C GLU A 133 -11.62 1.23 10.89
N LEU A 134 -11.20 1.69 12.07
CA LEU A 134 -9.86 1.48 12.60
C LEU A 134 -9.69 0.03 13.07
N ASN A 135 -8.94 -0.76 12.33
CA ASN A 135 -8.63 -2.16 12.67
C ASN A 135 -7.25 -2.56 12.09
N ALA A 136 -6.80 -3.78 12.40
CA ALA A 136 -5.49 -4.26 11.96
C ALA A 136 -5.35 -4.30 10.42
N GLY A 137 -6.43 -4.54 9.68
CA GLY A 137 -6.42 -4.54 8.21
C GLY A 137 -6.19 -3.15 7.63
N THR A 138 -6.82 -2.13 8.24
CA THR A 138 -6.73 -0.73 7.73
C THR A 138 -5.45 -0.01 8.14
N VAL A 139 -4.80 -0.40 9.23
CA VAL A 139 -3.51 0.20 9.65
C VAL A 139 -2.30 -0.66 9.27
N GLY A 140 -2.52 -1.89 8.82
CA GLY A 140 -1.43 -2.82 8.50
C GLY A 140 -0.50 -2.30 7.41
N GLY A 141 -1.04 -1.70 6.34
CA GLY A 141 -0.26 -1.05 5.28
C GLY A 141 0.66 0.05 5.81
N PRO A 142 0.11 1.12 6.42
CA PRO A 142 0.91 2.20 7.02
C PRO A 142 1.97 1.72 8.02
N VAL A 143 1.67 0.72 8.84
CA VAL A 143 2.64 0.16 9.79
C VAL A 143 3.79 -0.56 9.06
N LEU A 144 3.48 -1.41 8.08
CA LEU A 144 4.51 -2.10 7.28
C LEU A 144 5.40 -1.11 6.53
N TRP A 145 4.79 -0.09 5.90
CA TRP A 145 5.52 0.97 5.23
C TRP A 145 6.45 1.71 6.20
N PHE A 146 5.94 2.15 7.34
CA PHE A 146 6.74 2.87 8.34
C PHE A 146 7.94 2.05 8.82
N LEU A 147 7.73 0.77 9.14
CA LEU A 147 8.82 -0.13 9.55
C LEU A 147 9.84 -0.32 8.41
N ALA A 148 9.37 -0.49 7.16
CA ALA A 148 10.24 -0.62 6.00
C ALA A 148 11.11 0.63 5.82
N VAL A 149 10.50 1.82 5.90
CA VAL A 149 11.20 3.11 5.76
C VAL A 149 12.24 3.32 6.86
N VAL A 150 11.94 2.93 8.10
CA VAL A 150 12.88 3.07 9.21
C VAL A 150 14.04 2.09 9.10
N VAL A 151 13.80 0.83 8.75
CA VAL A 151 14.82 -0.22 8.78
C VAL A 151 15.73 -0.19 7.55
N THR A 152 15.19 0.06 6.36
CA THR A 152 15.93 -0.05 5.09
C THR A 152 17.22 0.78 5.03
N PRO A 153 17.26 2.06 5.44
CA PRO A 153 18.45 2.91 5.31
C PRO A 153 19.68 2.37 6.02
N PHE A 154 19.51 1.64 7.13
CA PHE A 154 20.62 1.06 7.87
C PHE A 154 21.35 -0.03 7.08
N GLY A 155 20.76 -0.51 6.01
CA GLY A 155 21.31 -1.54 5.15
C GLY A 155 21.76 -1.07 3.77
N LEU A 156 21.51 0.19 3.41
CA LEU A 156 21.90 0.73 2.12
C LEU A 156 23.37 1.20 2.14
N PRO A 157 24.07 1.17 0.99
CA PRO A 157 25.43 1.68 0.90
C PRO A 157 25.47 3.17 1.23
N THR A 158 26.61 3.67 1.72
CA THR A 158 26.75 5.10 1.96
C THR A 158 26.55 5.87 0.65
N TRP A 159 25.77 6.96 0.68
CA TRP A 159 25.40 7.78 -0.50
C TRP A 159 26.59 8.20 -1.37
N ARG A 160 27.81 8.26 -0.80
CA ARG A 160 29.03 8.63 -1.53
C ARG A 160 29.61 7.50 -2.40
N ARG A 161 29.07 6.27 -2.34
CA ARG A 161 29.54 5.09 -3.08
C ARG A 161 28.49 4.52 -4.05
N ALA A 162 27.35 5.17 -4.14
CA ALA A 162 26.30 4.87 -5.11
C ALA A 162 26.43 5.82 -6.31
#